data_9e83a301c0f15b684ce5d381969245ac
#
_entry.id   9e83a301c0f15b684ce5d381969245ac
#
_cell.length_a   1.000
_cell.length_b   1.000
_cell.length_c   1.000
_cell.angle_alpha   90.00
_cell.angle_beta   90.00
_cell.angle_gamma   90.00
#
_symmetry.space_group_name_H-M   'P 1'
#
loop_
_entity.id
_entity.type
_entity.pdbx_description
1 polymer ?
#
loop_
_entity_poly.entity_id
_entity_poly.type
_entity_poly.pdbx_seq_one_letter_code
_entity_poly.pdbx_strand_id
1 'polypeptide(L)'
;MGELIVESIEPYGLNINNIKKNKPMFSKIGVVGAGKDGRAIINLTASAGMEVVFMEDTQEQIDIVMEKLSKNLDYKIENWGLTQSEKRGIINRIMPTLEYENFKGCDLVIESTRYSESGRRNLLLRKNIFKKLENILEPTAIIATNSSTVIISELATDLEYKERCMSIYFPVVHPDARILELVNGMYTSEEVYSKMEIFAKLIGYIPHKVSESNGNVSLRIFTSMLNEACQILMERVTSFKNIEETFSIIYGQRFGVFRTADIVGIERIVTTMESMFNDFGDPKYKPNPLLWKLYRSQQLGVRTGKGFYLYDENGNVIGENKSLF
;
A
#
# COMPACT_ATOMS: atom_id res chain seq x y z
N MET A 1 -17.02 -46.05 -38.47
CA MET A 1 -16.05 -45.22 -37.76
C MET A 1 -15.81 -44.01 -38.63
N GLY A 2 -16.41 -42.88 -38.29
CA GLY A 2 -16.19 -41.63 -39.02
C GLY A 2 -14.87 -41.02 -38.58
N GLU A 3 -13.97 -40.76 -39.50
CA GLU A 3 -12.76 -39.96 -39.27
C GLU A 3 -13.16 -38.55 -38.89
N LEU A 4 -12.73 -38.07 -37.76
CA LEU A 4 -12.79 -36.65 -37.36
C LEU A 4 -11.82 -35.90 -38.29
N ILE A 5 -12.34 -35.17 -39.28
CA ILE A 5 -11.57 -34.23 -40.09
C ILE A 5 -11.27 -33.03 -39.17
N VAL A 6 -10.04 -32.97 -38.66
CA VAL A 6 -9.53 -31.78 -37.95
C VAL A 6 -9.06 -30.80 -39.01
N GLU A 7 -9.86 -29.78 -39.33
CA GLU A 7 -9.42 -28.70 -40.21
C GLU A 7 -8.26 -27.90 -39.54
N SER A 8 -7.22 -27.68 -40.34
CA SER A 8 -6.12 -26.83 -39.95
C SER A 8 -6.57 -25.36 -39.82
N ILE A 9 -6.26 -24.70 -38.69
CA ILE A 9 -6.59 -23.28 -38.46
C ILE A 9 -5.64 -22.31 -39.17
N GLU A 10 -4.64 -22.81 -39.90
CA GLU A 10 -3.72 -21.98 -40.71
C GLU A 10 -4.41 -21.08 -41.77
N PRO A 11 -5.50 -21.48 -42.43
CA PRO A 11 -6.20 -20.65 -43.39
C PRO A 11 -6.81 -19.38 -42.83
N TYR A 12 -6.98 -19.29 -41.50
CA TYR A 12 -7.59 -18.14 -40.82
C TYR A 12 -6.55 -17.11 -40.32
N GLY A 13 -5.29 -17.21 -40.74
CA GLY A 13 -4.22 -16.26 -40.38
C GLY A 13 -3.75 -16.32 -38.95
N LEU A 14 -4.16 -17.33 -38.18
CA LEU A 14 -3.73 -17.58 -36.82
C LEU A 14 -2.44 -18.44 -36.81
N ASN A 15 -1.32 -17.82 -37.16
CA ASN A 15 -0.02 -18.50 -37.12
C ASN A 15 0.47 -18.58 -35.66
N ILE A 16 0.05 -19.65 -34.96
CA ILE A 16 0.34 -19.89 -33.54
C ILE A 16 1.86 -20.06 -33.31
N ASN A 17 2.63 -20.41 -34.32
CA ASN A 17 4.06 -20.63 -34.21
C ASN A 17 4.90 -19.35 -34.17
N ASN A 18 4.35 -18.19 -34.50
CA ASN A 18 5.05 -16.90 -34.48
C ASN A 18 4.69 -15.97 -33.30
N ILE A 19 3.82 -16.40 -32.39
CA ILE A 19 3.65 -15.73 -31.10
C ILE A 19 4.87 -16.11 -30.25
N LYS A 20 5.99 -15.42 -30.43
CA LYS A 20 6.96 -15.29 -29.34
C LYS A 20 6.14 -14.77 -28.18
N LYS A 21 5.84 -15.62 -27.19
CA LYS A 21 5.32 -15.19 -25.88
C LYS A 21 6.39 -14.28 -25.32
N ASN A 22 6.35 -13.00 -25.66
CA ASN A 22 7.14 -12.01 -24.94
C ASN A 22 6.72 -12.17 -23.47
N LYS A 23 7.65 -12.56 -22.61
CA LYS A 23 7.42 -12.61 -21.17
C LYS A 23 6.77 -11.26 -20.79
N PRO A 24 5.63 -11.25 -20.09
CA PRO A 24 5.05 -9.99 -19.62
C PRO A 24 6.11 -9.22 -18.84
N MET A 25 6.14 -7.90 -18.97
CA MET A 25 7.13 -7.05 -18.29
C MET A 25 7.16 -7.27 -16.78
N PHE A 26 6.00 -7.58 -16.20
CA PHE A 26 5.84 -7.95 -14.80
C PHE A 26 5.12 -9.29 -14.73
N SER A 27 5.85 -10.35 -14.44
CA SER A 27 5.32 -11.71 -14.31
C SER A 27 5.40 -12.24 -12.89
N LYS A 28 6.48 -11.89 -12.16
CA LYS A 28 6.74 -12.32 -10.78
C LYS A 28 7.07 -11.12 -9.91
N ILE A 29 6.27 -10.92 -8.86
CA ILE A 29 6.39 -9.79 -7.94
C ILE A 29 6.77 -10.31 -6.55
N GLY A 30 7.71 -9.62 -5.90
CA GLY A 30 8.06 -9.88 -4.51
C GLY A 30 7.44 -8.87 -3.56
N VAL A 31 7.06 -9.29 -2.35
CA VAL A 31 6.60 -8.41 -1.27
C VAL A 31 7.30 -8.78 0.02
N VAL A 32 8.08 -7.87 0.59
CA VAL A 32 8.73 -8.04 1.89
C VAL A 32 7.89 -7.36 2.97
N GLY A 33 7.30 -8.15 3.87
CA GLY A 33 6.37 -7.69 4.88
C GLY A 33 4.91 -7.65 4.40
N ALA A 34 4.09 -8.58 4.90
CA ALA A 34 2.68 -8.72 4.54
C ALA A 34 1.73 -8.18 5.62
N GLY A 35 2.04 -6.99 6.14
CA GLY A 35 1.15 -6.20 6.98
C GLY A 35 -0.17 -5.86 6.27
N LYS A 36 -0.92 -4.86 6.72
CA LYS A 36 -2.17 -4.42 6.08
C LYS A 36 -1.93 -4.03 4.61
N ASP A 37 -0.92 -3.19 4.37
CA ASP A 37 -0.61 -2.68 3.04
C ASP A 37 0.03 -3.77 2.16
N GLY A 38 0.97 -4.55 2.70
CA GLY A 38 1.58 -5.67 1.97
C GLY A 38 0.55 -6.69 1.51
N ARG A 39 -0.42 -7.08 2.36
CA ARG A 39 -1.54 -7.95 1.94
C ARG A 39 -2.40 -7.35 0.84
N ALA A 40 -2.64 -6.04 0.89
CA ALA A 40 -3.37 -5.35 -0.18
C ALA A 40 -2.59 -5.42 -1.50
N ILE A 41 -1.28 -5.20 -1.48
CA ILE A 41 -0.40 -5.32 -2.65
C ILE A 41 -0.38 -6.76 -3.18
N ILE A 42 -0.20 -7.76 -2.31
CA ILE A 42 -0.23 -9.19 -2.68
C ILE A 42 -1.55 -9.54 -3.40
N ASN A 43 -2.68 -9.20 -2.77
CA ASN A 43 -3.99 -9.48 -3.35
C ASN A 43 -4.20 -8.78 -4.70
N LEU A 44 -3.77 -7.52 -4.80
CA LEU A 44 -3.91 -6.71 -5.99
C LEU A 44 -3.10 -7.28 -7.18
N THR A 45 -1.83 -7.60 -6.95
CA THR A 45 -0.93 -8.12 -7.97
C THR A 45 -1.28 -9.55 -8.39
N ALA A 46 -1.64 -10.43 -7.43
CA ALA A 46 -2.11 -11.78 -7.73
C ALA A 46 -3.46 -11.78 -8.48
N SER A 47 -4.36 -10.83 -8.16
CA SER A 47 -5.63 -10.64 -8.89
C SER A 47 -5.41 -10.12 -10.30
N ALA A 48 -4.33 -9.37 -10.56
CA ALA A 48 -3.92 -8.92 -11.89
C ALA A 48 -3.21 -10.03 -12.71
N GLY A 49 -3.09 -11.25 -12.16
CA GLY A 49 -2.56 -12.41 -12.87
C GLY A 49 -1.06 -12.66 -12.69
N MET A 50 -0.37 -11.88 -11.86
CA MET A 50 1.06 -12.02 -11.59
C MET A 50 1.33 -13.12 -10.55
N GLU A 51 2.45 -13.81 -10.65
CA GLU A 51 2.98 -14.64 -9.56
C GLU A 51 3.49 -13.74 -8.44
N VAL A 52 3.19 -14.06 -7.18
CA VAL A 52 3.57 -13.24 -6.03
C VAL A 52 4.30 -14.08 -5.01
N VAL A 53 5.53 -13.69 -4.69
CA VAL A 53 6.28 -14.22 -3.56
C VAL A 53 6.20 -13.22 -2.43
N PHE A 54 5.77 -13.64 -1.24
CA PHE A 54 5.82 -12.75 -0.09
C PHE A 54 6.57 -13.36 1.09
N MET A 55 7.22 -12.50 1.85
CA MET A 55 8.05 -12.90 2.99
C MET A 55 7.53 -12.30 4.29
N GLU A 56 7.52 -13.13 5.33
CA GLU A 56 7.37 -12.75 6.73
C GLU A 56 8.47 -13.41 7.57
N ASP A 57 8.60 -12.99 8.84
CA ASP A 57 9.70 -13.44 9.70
C ASP A 57 9.46 -14.85 10.28
N THR A 58 8.20 -15.30 10.39
CA THR A 58 7.83 -16.60 10.98
C THR A 58 6.72 -17.30 10.22
N GLN A 59 6.66 -18.64 10.33
CA GLN A 59 5.59 -19.44 9.74
C GLN A 59 4.22 -19.05 10.30
N GLU A 60 4.11 -18.73 11.57
CA GLU A 60 2.86 -18.28 12.19
C GLU A 60 2.33 -16.99 11.53
N GLN A 61 3.22 -16.04 11.24
CA GLN A 61 2.85 -14.82 10.51
C GLN A 61 2.39 -15.12 9.09
N ILE A 62 3.04 -16.06 8.41
CA ILE A 62 2.61 -16.54 7.08
C ILE A 62 1.21 -17.11 7.14
N ASP A 63 0.92 -17.98 8.11
CA ASP A 63 -0.40 -18.61 8.26
C ASP A 63 -1.50 -17.57 8.50
N ILE A 64 -1.23 -16.59 9.36
CA ILE A 64 -2.13 -15.45 9.60
C ILE A 64 -2.37 -14.63 8.34
N VAL A 65 -1.33 -14.37 7.55
CA VAL A 65 -1.44 -13.63 6.28
C VAL A 65 -2.29 -14.39 5.28
N MET A 66 -2.04 -15.68 5.09
CA MET A 66 -2.78 -16.52 4.15
C MET A 66 -4.27 -16.64 4.54
N GLU A 67 -4.56 -16.78 5.83
CA GLU A 67 -5.93 -16.79 6.33
C GLU A 67 -6.64 -15.45 6.02
N LYS A 68 -6.00 -14.31 6.28
CA LYS A 68 -6.57 -12.99 6.02
C LYS A 68 -6.76 -12.71 4.54
N LEU A 69 -5.84 -13.17 3.69
CA LEU A 69 -5.99 -13.09 2.23
C LEU A 69 -7.19 -13.90 1.76
N SER A 70 -7.34 -15.15 2.25
CA SER A 70 -8.47 -16.00 1.92
C SER A 70 -9.80 -15.35 2.35
N LYS A 71 -9.92 -14.88 3.59
CA LYS A 71 -11.12 -14.20 4.10
C LYS A 71 -11.49 -12.96 3.29
N ASN A 72 -10.50 -12.17 2.86
CA ASN A 72 -10.74 -11.00 2.02
C ASN A 72 -11.33 -11.38 0.65
N LEU A 73 -10.85 -12.49 0.07
CA LEU A 73 -11.39 -13.00 -1.19
C LEU A 73 -12.79 -13.60 -1.01
N ASP A 74 -13.07 -14.26 0.12
CA ASP A 74 -14.42 -14.76 0.46
C ASP A 74 -15.42 -13.61 0.57
N TYR A 75 -15.05 -12.52 1.25
CA TYR A 75 -15.87 -11.31 1.31
C TYR A 75 -16.19 -10.74 -0.10
N LYS A 76 -15.22 -10.78 -1.02
CA LYS A 76 -15.48 -10.38 -2.41
C LYS A 76 -16.45 -11.32 -3.13
N ILE A 77 -16.40 -12.63 -2.87
CA ILE A 77 -17.34 -13.59 -3.43
C ILE A 77 -18.77 -13.33 -2.92
N GLU A 78 -18.92 -13.13 -1.62
CA GLU A 78 -20.20 -12.81 -1.00
C GLU A 78 -20.84 -11.53 -1.55
N ASN A 79 -20.02 -10.58 -2.00
CA ASN A 79 -20.45 -9.33 -2.60
C ASN A 79 -20.41 -9.35 -4.15
N TRP A 80 -20.49 -10.53 -4.77
CA TRP A 80 -20.57 -10.74 -6.24
C TRP A 80 -19.42 -10.15 -7.04
N GLY A 81 -18.29 -9.86 -6.40
CA GLY A 81 -17.09 -9.32 -7.06
C GLY A 81 -16.09 -10.37 -7.53
N LEU A 82 -16.31 -11.67 -7.19
CA LEU A 82 -15.39 -12.75 -7.49
C LEU A 82 -16.09 -14.09 -7.48
N THR A 83 -15.60 -15.08 -8.24
CA THR A 83 -16.04 -16.49 -8.20
C THR A 83 -15.09 -17.36 -7.39
N GLN A 84 -15.55 -18.52 -6.95
CA GLN A 84 -14.71 -19.52 -6.27
C GLN A 84 -13.53 -20.00 -7.13
N SER A 85 -13.74 -20.10 -8.45
CA SER A 85 -12.68 -20.49 -9.39
C SER A 85 -11.58 -19.43 -9.48
N GLU A 86 -11.97 -18.17 -9.57
CA GLU A 86 -11.03 -17.04 -9.57
C GLU A 86 -10.26 -16.93 -8.25
N LYS A 87 -10.94 -17.11 -7.10
CA LYS A 87 -10.28 -17.20 -5.79
C LYS A 87 -9.17 -18.24 -5.78
N ARG A 88 -9.48 -19.48 -6.24
CA ARG A 88 -8.46 -20.54 -6.32
C ARG A 88 -7.30 -20.13 -7.23
N GLY A 89 -7.60 -19.53 -8.38
CA GLY A 89 -6.58 -19.03 -9.30
C GLY A 89 -5.68 -17.96 -8.69
N ILE A 90 -6.24 -17.05 -7.87
CA ILE A 90 -5.49 -16.00 -7.17
C ILE A 90 -4.59 -16.61 -6.09
N ILE A 91 -5.14 -17.47 -5.23
CA ILE A 91 -4.36 -18.12 -4.14
C ILE A 91 -3.21 -18.94 -4.70
N ASN A 92 -3.42 -19.68 -5.80
CA ASN A 92 -2.38 -20.49 -6.42
C ASN A 92 -1.20 -19.69 -7.01
N ARG A 93 -1.35 -18.38 -7.20
CA ARG A 93 -0.27 -17.48 -7.63
C ARG A 93 0.54 -16.92 -6.46
N ILE A 94 0.12 -17.16 -5.21
CA ILE A 94 0.74 -16.59 -4.02
C ILE A 94 1.63 -17.64 -3.38
N MET A 95 2.92 -17.37 -3.26
CA MET A 95 3.93 -18.22 -2.65
C MET A 95 4.52 -17.55 -1.42
N PRO A 96 4.22 -18.02 -0.21
CA PRO A 96 4.87 -17.55 1.01
C PRO A 96 6.31 -18.05 1.12
N THR A 97 7.16 -17.27 1.80
CA THR A 97 8.53 -17.68 2.07
C THR A 97 9.08 -17.07 3.37
N LEU A 98 10.09 -17.72 3.94
CA LEU A 98 10.94 -17.20 5.02
C LEU A 98 12.34 -16.80 4.50
N GLU A 99 12.63 -17.05 3.21
CA GLU A 99 13.96 -16.94 2.64
C GLU A 99 14.00 -15.90 1.51
N TYR A 100 15.01 -15.03 1.53
CA TYR A 100 15.20 -13.99 0.52
C TYR A 100 15.48 -14.58 -0.87
N GLU A 101 16.12 -15.75 -0.96
CA GLU A 101 16.50 -16.44 -2.19
C GLU A 101 15.31 -16.71 -3.11
N ASN A 102 14.12 -16.84 -2.56
CA ASN A 102 12.89 -17.07 -3.32
C ASN A 102 12.43 -15.83 -4.14
N PHE A 103 13.00 -14.64 -3.86
CA PHE A 103 12.80 -13.47 -4.69
C PHE A 103 13.59 -13.49 -6.01
N LYS A 104 14.50 -14.44 -6.17
CA LYS A 104 15.23 -14.60 -7.44
C LYS A 104 14.26 -14.71 -8.62
N GLY A 105 14.52 -13.94 -9.65
CA GLY A 105 13.68 -13.88 -10.86
C GLY A 105 12.43 -13.02 -10.71
N CYS A 106 12.24 -12.30 -9.60
CA CYS A 106 11.21 -11.26 -9.51
C CYS A 106 11.58 -10.07 -10.40
N ASP A 107 10.59 -9.53 -11.10
CA ASP A 107 10.72 -8.33 -11.94
C ASP A 107 10.65 -7.03 -11.11
N LEU A 108 9.96 -7.11 -9.97
CA LEU A 108 9.77 -6.03 -8.98
C LEU A 108 9.67 -6.64 -7.59
N VAL A 109 10.37 -6.06 -6.60
CA VAL A 109 10.15 -6.38 -5.19
C VAL A 109 9.77 -5.12 -4.43
N ILE A 110 8.67 -5.20 -3.66
CA ILE A 110 8.11 -4.09 -2.90
C ILE A 110 8.33 -4.34 -1.41
N GLU A 111 9.13 -3.50 -0.78
CA GLU A 111 9.27 -3.47 0.66
C GLU A 111 8.04 -2.78 1.28
N SER A 112 7.37 -3.47 2.20
CA SER A 112 6.16 -3.01 2.90
C SER A 112 6.21 -3.39 4.38
N THR A 113 7.40 -3.34 4.99
CA THR A 113 7.58 -3.66 6.40
C THR A 113 6.93 -2.60 7.29
N ARG A 114 6.53 -3.03 8.49
CA ARG A 114 5.91 -2.14 9.47
C ARG A 114 6.95 -1.21 10.11
N TYR A 115 6.46 -0.15 10.74
CA TYR A 115 7.24 0.60 11.70
C TYR A 115 7.74 -0.34 12.82
N SER A 116 8.87 0.01 13.44
CA SER A 116 9.29 -0.65 14.68
C SER A 116 8.20 -0.51 15.76
N GLU A 117 8.27 -1.33 16.81
CA GLU A 117 7.35 -1.23 17.95
C GLU A 117 7.28 0.18 18.57
N SER A 118 8.32 0.99 18.37
CA SER A 118 8.37 2.40 18.80
C SER A 118 7.71 3.39 17.85
N GLY A 119 7.10 2.94 16.74
CA GLY A 119 6.50 3.82 15.72
C GLY A 119 7.49 4.65 14.92
N ARG A 120 8.81 4.47 15.15
CA ARG A 120 9.85 5.24 14.48
C ARG A 120 10.21 4.63 13.13
N ARG A 121 10.72 5.48 12.22
CA ARG A 121 11.37 5.04 10.97
C ARG A 121 12.41 3.96 11.28
N ASN A 122 12.23 2.77 10.75
CA ASN A 122 13.28 1.77 10.81
C ASN A 122 14.12 1.82 9.53
N LEU A 123 14.83 2.93 9.37
CA LEU A 123 15.66 3.19 8.20
C LEU A 123 16.72 2.10 8.01
N LEU A 124 17.39 1.71 9.11
CA LEU A 124 18.45 0.71 9.05
C LEU A 124 17.93 -0.66 8.60
N LEU A 125 16.78 -1.09 9.13
CA LEU A 125 16.15 -2.34 8.69
C LEU A 125 15.85 -2.31 7.19
N ARG A 126 15.27 -1.21 6.70
CA ARG A 126 14.93 -1.06 5.28
C ARG A 126 16.16 -1.01 4.38
N LYS A 127 17.21 -0.30 4.79
CA LYS A 127 18.51 -0.32 4.07
C LYS A 127 19.07 -1.75 4.00
N ASN A 128 19.01 -2.52 5.08
CA ASN A 128 19.44 -3.92 5.10
C ASN A 128 18.59 -4.79 4.17
N ILE A 129 17.26 -4.58 4.12
CA ILE A 129 16.37 -5.27 3.17
C ILE A 129 16.78 -4.94 1.73
N PHE A 130 16.95 -3.67 1.40
CA PHE A 130 17.36 -3.23 0.07
C PHE A 130 18.68 -3.83 -0.35
N LYS A 131 19.68 -3.87 0.57
CA LYS A 131 20.98 -4.48 0.30
C LYS A 131 20.90 -5.99 0.07
N LYS A 132 20.09 -6.72 0.83
CA LYS A 132 19.84 -8.15 0.61
C LYS A 132 19.17 -8.38 -0.74
N LEU A 133 18.15 -7.59 -1.08
CA LEU A 133 17.45 -7.69 -2.37
C LEU A 133 18.39 -7.38 -3.54
N GLU A 134 19.25 -6.38 -3.42
CA GLU A 134 20.24 -6.06 -4.44
C GLU A 134 21.14 -7.24 -4.79
N ASN A 135 21.59 -8.01 -3.78
CA ASN A 135 22.47 -9.15 -3.96
C ASN A 135 21.79 -10.36 -4.63
N ILE A 136 20.46 -10.43 -4.63
CA ILE A 136 19.70 -11.60 -5.10
C ILE A 136 19.03 -11.34 -6.44
N LEU A 137 18.59 -10.11 -6.64
CA LEU A 137 17.82 -9.72 -7.82
C LEU A 137 18.73 -9.40 -9.00
N GLU A 138 18.25 -9.73 -10.20
CA GLU A 138 18.91 -9.28 -11.43
C GLU A 138 18.99 -7.74 -11.45
N PRO A 139 20.05 -7.15 -12.05
CA PRO A 139 20.23 -5.69 -12.10
C PRO A 139 19.04 -4.92 -12.73
N THR A 140 18.28 -5.59 -13.60
CA THR A 140 17.10 -5.02 -14.30
C THR A 140 15.83 -5.04 -13.46
N ALA A 141 15.81 -5.79 -12.35
CA ALA A 141 14.68 -5.86 -11.43
C ALA A 141 14.56 -4.59 -10.60
N ILE A 142 13.34 -4.13 -10.38
CA ILE A 142 13.05 -2.92 -9.63
C ILE A 142 12.94 -3.25 -8.13
N ILE A 143 13.52 -2.39 -7.29
CA ILE A 143 13.36 -2.44 -5.84
C ILE A 143 12.54 -1.23 -5.41
N ALA A 144 11.36 -1.46 -4.85
CA ALA A 144 10.47 -0.40 -4.43
C ALA A 144 10.20 -0.45 -2.91
N THR A 145 9.89 0.71 -2.31
CA THR A 145 9.32 0.78 -0.95
C THR A 145 7.92 1.37 -0.99
N ASN A 146 7.02 0.86 -0.15
CA ASN A 146 5.69 1.45 0.08
C ASN A 146 5.71 2.44 1.28
N SER A 147 6.87 2.89 1.70
CA SER A 147 6.98 3.87 2.78
C SER A 147 6.62 5.28 2.29
N SER A 148 5.80 5.98 3.06
CA SER A 148 5.50 7.41 2.84
C SER A 148 6.38 8.36 3.65
N THR A 149 7.25 7.83 4.51
CA THR A 149 8.04 8.61 5.47
C THR A 149 9.54 8.41 5.35
N VAL A 150 9.98 7.52 4.47
CA VAL A 150 11.41 7.30 4.19
C VAL A 150 11.68 7.69 2.74
N ILE A 151 12.65 8.57 2.56
CA ILE A 151 13.06 9.08 1.26
C ILE A 151 13.79 7.97 0.50
N ILE A 152 13.39 7.71 -0.74
CA ILE A 152 13.96 6.61 -1.52
C ILE A 152 15.45 6.81 -1.84
N SER A 153 15.87 8.05 -2.05
CA SER A 153 17.30 8.36 -2.25
C SER A 153 18.13 8.01 -1.01
N GLU A 154 17.57 8.19 0.20
CA GLU A 154 18.22 7.80 1.45
C GLU A 154 18.33 6.26 1.58
N LEU A 155 17.30 5.51 1.17
CA LEU A 155 17.35 4.04 1.15
C LEU A 155 18.36 3.49 0.14
N ALA A 156 18.45 4.12 -1.03
CA ALA A 156 19.30 3.66 -2.12
C ALA A 156 20.78 4.10 -1.97
N THR A 157 21.11 4.94 -0.99
CA THR A 157 22.45 5.56 -0.85
C THR A 157 23.60 4.54 -0.92
N ASP A 158 23.44 3.37 -0.29
CA ASP A 158 24.50 2.38 -0.13
C ASP A 158 24.45 1.26 -1.19
N LEU A 159 23.55 1.37 -2.19
CA LEU A 159 23.41 0.39 -3.27
C LEU A 159 24.35 0.70 -4.44
N GLU A 160 24.66 -0.32 -5.23
CA GLU A 160 25.39 -0.21 -6.48
C GLU A 160 24.47 0.27 -7.61
N TYR A 161 23.28 -0.33 -7.74
CA TYR A 161 22.29 -0.05 -8.79
C TYR A 161 21.15 0.81 -8.26
N LYS A 162 21.46 2.06 -7.88
CA LYS A 162 20.52 3.02 -7.26
C LYS A 162 19.38 3.42 -8.19
N GLU A 163 19.66 3.46 -9.49
CA GLU A 163 18.75 3.93 -10.54
C GLU A 163 17.51 3.04 -10.70
N ARG A 164 17.56 1.80 -10.21
CA ARG A 164 16.42 0.87 -10.22
C ARG A 164 15.49 0.98 -9.01
N CYS A 165 15.78 1.91 -8.09
CA CYS A 165 15.03 2.08 -6.87
C CYS A 165 13.98 3.17 -7.00
N MET A 166 12.76 2.90 -6.48
CA MET A 166 11.64 3.82 -6.49
C MET A 166 10.82 3.69 -5.19
N SER A 167 10.13 4.75 -4.77
CA SER A 167 9.04 4.61 -3.81
C SER A 167 7.71 4.58 -4.54
N ILE A 168 6.81 3.75 -4.07
CA ILE A 168 5.41 3.70 -4.53
C ILE A 168 4.50 3.86 -3.32
N TYR A 169 3.43 4.60 -3.49
CA TYR A 169 2.51 4.81 -2.39
C TYR A 169 1.06 4.69 -2.85
N PHE A 170 0.32 3.82 -2.17
CA PHE A 170 -1.12 3.65 -2.34
C PHE A 170 -1.83 4.58 -1.36
N PRO A 171 -2.50 5.65 -1.82
CA PRO A 171 -3.21 6.58 -0.93
C PRO A 171 -4.30 5.87 -0.14
N VAL A 172 -4.14 5.79 1.17
CA VAL A 172 -5.07 5.10 2.08
C VAL A 172 -6.23 5.99 2.55
N VAL A 173 -6.19 7.28 2.19
CA VAL A 173 -7.20 8.27 2.61
C VAL A 173 -8.55 8.09 1.91
N HIS A 174 -8.60 7.35 0.83
CA HIS A 174 -9.83 7.01 0.13
C HIS A 174 -9.77 5.56 -0.36
N PRO A 175 -10.59 4.64 0.18
CA PRO A 175 -10.48 3.20 -0.09
C PRO A 175 -10.74 2.82 -1.56
N ASP A 176 -11.51 3.63 -2.29
CA ASP A 176 -11.83 3.38 -3.69
C ASP A 176 -10.94 4.17 -4.67
N ALA A 177 -9.96 4.95 -4.15
CA ALA A 177 -9.03 5.69 -5.00
C ALA A 177 -8.13 4.72 -5.76
N ARG A 178 -8.11 4.88 -7.08
CA ARG A 178 -7.26 4.09 -8.00
C ARG A 178 -6.05 4.91 -8.46
N ILE A 179 -5.42 5.59 -7.52
CA ILE A 179 -4.21 6.37 -7.75
C ILE A 179 -3.03 5.64 -7.12
N LEU A 180 -1.92 5.55 -7.84
CA LEU A 180 -0.63 5.11 -7.34
C LEU A 180 0.36 6.27 -7.48
N GLU A 181 0.83 6.80 -6.37
CA GLU A 181 1.91 7.79 -6.37
C GLU A 181 3.23 7.06 -6.65
N LEU A 182 3.81 7.34 -7.82
CA LEU A 182 5.12 6.87 -8.26
C LEU A 182 6.16 7.92 -7.90
N VAL A 183 6.93 7.64 -6.86
CA VAL A 183 7.80 8.63 -6.23
C VAL A 183 9.23 8.43 -6.69
N ASN A 184 9.68 9.34 -7.54
CA ASN A 184 11.05 9.35 -8.06
C ASN A 184 12.00 9.96 -7.03
N GLY A 185 13.07 9.22 -6.71
CA GLY A 185 14.21 9.74 -5.98
C GLY A 185 15.24 10.38 -6.90
N MET A 186 16.29 10.91 -6.27
CA MET A 186 17.42 11.55 -6.98
C MET A 186 18.09 10.60 -7.99
N TYR A 187 18.09 9.32 -7.71
CA TYR A 187 18.77 8.31 -8.53
C TYR A 187 17.84 7.58 -9.49
N THR A 188 16.52 7.58 -9.26
CA THR A 188 15.54 6.80 -10.05
C THR A 188 15.61 7.16 -11.53
N SER A 189 15.83 6.17 -12.39
CA SER A 189 15.90 6.39 -13.84
C SER A 189 14.52 6.57 -14.47
N GLU A 190 14.46 7.30 -15.58
CA GLU A 190 13.21 7.44 -16.36
C GLU A 190 12.74 6.12 -16.96
N GLU A 191 13.65 5.16 -17.19
CA GLU A 191 13.29 3.80 -17.62
C GLU A 191 12.50 3.09 -16.53
N VAL A 192 12.96 3.14 -15.29
CA VAL A 192 12.26 2.55 -14.13
C VAL A 192 10.90 3.22 -13.93
N TYR A 193 10.83 4.54 -14.03
CA TYR A 193 9.56 5.26 -13.97
C TYR A 193 8.58 4.76 -15.03
N SER A 194 9.02 4.68 -16.29
CA SER A 194 8.17 4.22 -17.40
C SER A 194 7.67 2.79 -17.21
N LYS A 195 8.52 1.88 -16.70
CA LYS A 195 8.12 0.52 -16.34
C LYS A 195 7.05 0.53 -15.22
N MET A 196 7.23 1.36 -14.21
CA MET A 196 6.29 1.45 -13.09
C MET A 196 4.95 2.11 -13.47
N GLU A 197 4.91 2.99 -14.47
CA GLU A 197 3.64 3.44 -15.06
C GLU A 197 2.87 2.27 -15.70
N ILE A 198 3.57 1.36 -16.39
CA ILE A 198 2.95 0.16 -16.96
C ILE A 198 2.44 -0.74 -15.83
N PHE A 199 3.26 -0.95 -14.78
CA PHE A 199 2.84 -1.72 -13.61
C PHE A 199 1.56 -1.15 -12.98
N ALA A 200 1.50 0.16 -12.73
CA ALA A 200 0.31 0.81 -12.18
C ALA A 200 -0.94 0.53 -13.01
N LYS A 201 -0.84 0.66 -14.34
CA LYS A 201 -1.96 0.40 -15.26
C LYS A 201 -2.37 -1.08 -15.26
N LEU A 202 -1.42 -2.01 -15.18
CA LEU A 202 -1.68 -3.45 -15.11
C LEU A 202 -2.49 -3.85 -13.87
N ILE A 203 -2.25 -3.17 -12.75
CA ILE A 203 -3.01 -3.39 -11.51
C ILE A 203 -4.28 -2.52 -11.40
N GLY A 204 -4.64 -1.79 -12.46
CA GLY A 204 -5.86 -0.97 -12.54
C GLY A 204 -5.76 0.36 -11.80
N TYR A 205 -4.56 0.94 -11.68
CA TYR A 205 -4.32 2.22 -11.02
C TYR A 205 -3.86 3.30 -12.00
N ILE A 206 -4.16 4.55 -11.69
CA ILE A 206 -3.70 5.74 -12.40
C ILE A 206 -2.35 6.14 -11.80
N PRO A 207 -1.25 6.11 -12.56
CA PRO A 207 0.06 6.54 -12.06
C PRO A 207 0.13 8.06 -11.92
N HIS A 208 0.55 8.53 -10.76
CA HIS A 208 0.88 9.93 -10.52
C HIS A 208 2.38 10.08 -10.29
N LYS A 209 3.04 10.87 -11.15
CA LYS A 209 4.48 11.19 -10.99
C LYS A 209 4.65 12.16 -9.81
N VAL A 210 5.46 11.75 -8.85
CA VAL A 210 5.75 12.53 -7.64
C VAL A 210 7.26 12.58 -7.45
N SER A 211 7.82 13.75 -7.15
CA SER A 211 9.19 13.86 -6.65
C SER A 211 9.24 13.46 -5.18
N GLU A 212 10.34 12.83 -4.77
CA GLU A 212 10.48 12.39 -3.38
C GLU A 212 10.26 13.52 -2.38
N SER A 213 9.40 13.27 -1.42
CA SER A 213 9.07 14.21 -0.36
C SER A 213 8.43 13.44 0.78
N ASN A 214 8.77 13.75 2.01
CA ASN A 214 8.16 13.13 3.17
C ASN A 214 6.64 13.36 3.18
N GLY A 215 5.86 12.29 3.35
CA GLY A 215 4.39 12.32 3.32
C GLY A 215 3.77 12.35 1.92
N ASN A 216 4.58 12.41 0.86
CA ASN A 216 4.14 12.45 -0.54
C ASN A 216 3.07 13.56 -0.79
N VAL A 217 2.10 13.35 -1.66
CA VAL A 217 1.05 14.34 -1.96
C VAL A 217 -0.17 14.13 -1.07
N SER A 218 -0.73 12.93 -1.09
CA SER A 218 -2.03 12.66 -0.44
C SER A 218 -1.98 12.82 1.09
N LEU A 219 -0.94 12.33 1.76
CA LEU A 219 -0.82 12.49 3.22
C LEU A 219 -0.51 13.92 3.63
N ARG A 220 0.29 14.67 2.86
CA ARG A 220 0.57 16.09 3.16
C ARG A 220 -0.70 16.92 3.16
N ILE A 221 -1.57 16.72 2.16
CA ILE A 221 -2.86 17.41 2.08
C ILE A 221 -3.76 16.96 3.23
N PHE A 222 -3.95 15.64 3.37
CA PHE A 222 -4.88 15.09 4.34
C PHE A 222 -4.52 15.45 5.79
N THR A 223 -3.26 15.32 6.18
CA THR A 223 -2.83 15.63 7.56
C THR A 223 -2.95 17.11 7.89
N SER A 224 -2.76 18.00 6.92
CA SER A 224 -2.98 19.44 7.12
C SER A 224 -4.46 19.75 7.35
N MET A 225 -5.36 19.14 6.57
CA MET A 225 -6.81 19.28 6.74
C MET A 225 -7.29 18.68 8.06
N LEU A 226 -6.78 17.51 8.44
CA LEU A 226 -7.08 16.87 9.72
C LEU A 226 -6.62 17.70 10.90
N ASN A 227 -5.41 18.29 10.81
CA ASN A 227 -4.84 19.12 11.86
C ASN A 227 -5.72 20.34 12.13
N GLU A 228 -6.18 21.00 11.06
CA GLU A 228 -7.11 22.12 11.14
C GLU A 228 -8.47 21.68 11.71
N ALA A 229 -9.02 20.56 11.26
CA ALA A 229 -10.28 20.03 11.81
C ALA A 229 -10.17 19.74 13.32
N CYS A 230 -9.03 19.22 13.78
CA CYS A 230 -8.77 19.06 15.20
C CYS A 230 -8.70 20.40 15.94
N GLN A 231 -8.11 21.43 15.33
CA GLN A 231 -8.01 22.77 15.91
C GLN A 231 -9.39 23.41 16.05
N ILE A 232 -10.22 23.39 14.99
CA ILE A 232 -11.62 23.86 15.00
C ILE A 232 -12.42 23.19 16.11
N LEU A 233 -12.24 21.89 16.31
CA LEU A 233 -12.91 21.13 17.36
C LEU A 233 -12.47 21.57 18.76
N MET A 234 -11.15 21.74 18.98
CA MET A 234 -10.61 22.20 20.26
C MET A 234 -11.04 23.62 20.63
N GLU A 235 -11.13 24.50 19.64
CA GLU A 235 -11.59 25.89 19.79
C GLU A 235 -13.11 25.99 19.98
N ARG A 236 -13.84 24.87 19.82
CA ARG A 236 -15.31 24.80 19.89
C ARG A 236 -16.02 25.72 18.90
N VAL A 237 -15.41 25.92 17.72
CA VAL A 237 -16.02 26.70 16.64
C VAL A 237 -17.34 26.07 16.19
N THR A 238 -17.36 24.73 16.12
CA THR A 238 -18.57 23.95 15.82
C THR A 238 -18.49 22.55 16.42
N SER A 239 -19.57 21.76 16.28
CA SER A 239 -19.65 20.39 16.78
C SER A 239 -18.83 19.42 15.93
N PHE A 240 -18.43 18.29 16.54
CA PHE A 240 -17.80 17.16 15.87
C PHE A 240 -18.56 16.73 14.61
N LYS A 241 -19.89 16.56 14.76
CA LYS A 241 -20.78 16.17 13.66
C LYS A 241 -20.73 17.16 12.49
N ASN A 242 -20.79 18.46 12.76
CA ASN A 242 -20.77 19.47 11.71
C ASN A 242 -19.44 19.49 10.95
N ILE A 243 -18.30 19.23 11.61
CA ILE A 243 -17.00 19.13 10.95
C ILE A 243 -17.01 17.93 9.99
N GLU A 244 -17.47 16.76 10.46
CA GLU A 244 -17.56 15.54 9.66
C GLU A 244 -18.47 15.72 8.43
N GLU A 245 -19.66 16.32 8.62
CA GLU A 245 -20.59 16.59 7.53
C GLU A 245 -20.04 17.61 6.54
N THR A 246 -19.41 18.68 7.03
CA THR A 246 -18.77 19.69 6.17
C THR A 246 -17.72 19.05 5.28
N PHE A 247 -16.84 18.24 5.86
CA PHE A 247 -15.79 17.55 5.11
C PHE A 247 -16.36 16.57 4.08
N SER A 248 -17.34 15.77 4.49
CA SER A 248 -17.96 14.80 3.61
C SER A 248 -18.74 15.45 2.45
N ILE A 249 -19.57 16.45 2.75
CA ILE A 249 -20.49 17.06 1.77
C ILE A 249 -19.74 18.03 0.84
N ILE A 250 -18.94 18.95 1.40
CA ILE A 250 -18.29 20.01 0.59
C ILE A 250 -17.17 19.44 -0.27
N TYR A 251 -16.37 18.51 0.27
CA TYR A 251 -15.26 17.90 -0.46
C TYR A 251 -15.62 16.59 -1.16
N GLY A 252 -16.89 16.16 -1.11
CA GLY A 252 -17.36 14.95 -1.77
C GLY A 252 -16.71 13.66 -1.26
N GLN A 253 -16.26 13.65 0.00
CA GLN A 253 -15.58 12.51 0.59
C GLN A 253 -16.58 11.47 1.10
N ARG A 254 -16.28 10.18 0.88
CA ARG A 254 -17.11 9.07 1.38
C ARG A 254 -17.32 9.11 2.90
N PHE A 255 -16.29 9.56 3.62
CA PHE A 255 -16.30 9.68 5.08
C PHE A 255 -15.82 11.07 5.49
N GLY A 256 -16.20 11.51 6.68
CA GLY A 256 -15.68 12.70 7.29
C GLY A 256 -14.20 12.57 7.65
N VAL A 257 -13.58 13.69 8.02
CA VAL A 257 -12.12 13.78 8.25
C VAL A 257 -11.64 12.91 9.42
N PHE A 258 -12.40 12.85 10.51
CA PHE A 258 -12.04 12.08 11.69
C PHE A 258 -12.24 10.57 11.48
N ARG A 259 -13.33 10.19 10.79
CA ARG A 259 -13.52 8.78 10.41
C ARG A 259 -12.43 8.30 9.45
N THR A 260 -12.04 9.13 8.49
CA THR A 260 -10.91 8.84 7.60
C THR A 260 -9.61 8.67 8.39
N ALA A 261 -9.36 9.53 9.40
CA ALA A 261 -8.20 9.40 10.28
C ALA A 261 -8.17 8.05 11.02
N ASP A 262 -9.31 7.60 11.55
CA ASP A 262 -9.42 6.31 12.23
C ASP A 262 -9.17 5.12 11.29
N ILE A 263 -9.59 5.22 10.02
CA ILE A 263 -9.35 4.19 8.99
C ILE A 263 -7.86 4.13 8.60
N VAL A 264 -7.23 5.30 8.41
CA VAL A 264 -5.78 5.42 8.12
C VAL A 264 -4.97 4.88 9.29
N GLY A 265 -5.40 5.19 10.51
CA GLY A 265 -4.79 4.85 11.78
C GLY A 265 -4.02 6.02 12.38
N ILE A 266 -4.40 6.39 13.62
CA ILE A 266 -3.84 7.53 14.35
C ILE A 266 -2.32 7.42 14.52
N GLU A 267 -1.81 6.20 14.76
CA GLU A 267 -0.38 5.94 14.85
C GLU A 267 0.37 6.35 13.57
N ARG A 268 -0.13 5.92 12.40
CA ARG A 268 0.44 6.29 11.09
C ARG A 268 0.41 7.80 10.89
N ILE A 269 -0.71 8.44 11.22
CA ILE A 269 -0.88 9.89 11.07
C ILE A 269 0.13 10.63 11.92
N VAL A 270 0.19 10.35 13.23
CA VAL A 270 1.09 11.04 14.16
C VAL A 270 2.55 10.85 13.75
N THR A 271 2.96 9.62 13.46
CA THR A 271 4.36 9.34 13.06
C THR A 271 4.72 9.98 11.71
N THR A 272 3.78 10.03 10.76
CA THR A 272 4.00 10.73 9.48
C THR A 272 4.12 12.23 9.69
N MET A 273 3.23 12.82 10.50
CA MET A 273 3.27 14.26 10.80
C MET A 273 4.54 14.65 11.54
N GLU A 274 4.99 13.86 12.54
CA GLU A 274 6.28 14.09 13.21
C GLU A 274 7.44 14.03 12.23
N SER A 275 7.43 13.04 11.32
CA SER A 275 8.46 12.90 10.31
C SER A 275 8.49 14.12 9.38
N MET A 276 7.33 14.59 8.91
CA MET A 276 7.24 15.80 8.08
C MET A 276 7.66 17.07 8.84
N PHE A 277 7.25 17.19 10.11
CA PHE A 277 7.65 18.33 10.94
C PHE A 277 9.17 18.40 11.15
N ASN A 278 9.80 17.24 11.39
CA ASN A 278 11.25 17.16 11.54
C ASN A 278 12.01 17.52 10.25
N ASP A 279 11.48 17.09 9.08
CA ASP A 279 12.15 17.36 7.81
C ASP A 279 11.91 18.79 7.30
N PHE A 280 10.71 19.33 7.47
CA PHE A 280 10.33 20.63 6.89
C PHE A 280 10.42 21.80 7.88
N GLY A 281 10.38 21.55 9.20
CA GLY A 281 10.31 22.58 10.23
C GLY A 281 9.00 23.40 10.24
N ASP A 282 8.04 23.06 9.39
CA ASP A 282 6.80 23.81 9.23
C ASP A 282 5.76 23.41 10.30
N PRO A 283 5.30 24.37 11.14
CA PRO A 283 4.34 24.09 12.23
C PRO A 283 3.04 23.44 11.79
N LYS A 284 2.61 23.57 10.54
CA LYS A 284 1.38 22.93 10.02
C LYS A 284 1.42 21.41 10.10
N TYR A 285 2.64 20.81 10.13
CA TYR A 285 2.84 19.37 10.26
C TYR A 285 3.00 18.91 11.71
N LYS A 286 3.09 19.83 12.68
CA LYS A 286 3.12 19.44 14.10
C LYS A 286 1.79 18.82 14.49
N PRO A 287 1.76 17.56 14.97
CA PRO A 287 0.49 16.90 15.30
C PRO A 287 -0.29 17.67 16.37
N ASN A 288 -1.59 17.87 16.13
CA ASN A 288 -2.48 18.52 17.09
C ASN A 288 -2.53 17.75 18.43
N PRO A 289 -2.71 18.43 19.57
CA PRO A 289 -2.83 17.79 20.88
C PRO A 289 -3.89 16.67 20.96
N LEU A 290 -5.00 16.76 20.22
CA LEU A 290 -6.01 15.69 20.17
C LEU A 290 -5.44 14.40 19.56
N LEU A 291 -4.66 14.51 18.49
CA LEU A 291 -4.01 13.36 17.86
C LEU A 291 -3.02 12.71 18.83
N TRP A 292 -2.25 13.52 19.58
CA TRP A 292 -1.36 13.03 20.61
C TRP A 292 -2.11 12.36 21.78
N LYS A 293 -3.26 12.91 22.19
CA LYS A 293 -4.11 12.30 23.22
C LYS A 293 -4.56 10.91 22.79
N LEU A 294 -5.06 10.76 21.57
CA LEU A 294 -5.45 9.47 21.01
C LEU A 294 -4.27 8.49 20.92
N TYR A 295 -3.14 8.94 20.37
CA TYR A 295 -1.96 8.11 20.19
C TYR A 295 -1.43 7.57 21.53
N ARG A 296 -1.24 8.44 22.52
CA ARG A 296 -0.71 8.07 23.85
C ARG A 296 -1.65 7.17 24.62
N SER A 297 -2.97 7.31 24.42
CA SER A 297 -3.97 6.45 25.07
C SER A 297 -4.27 5.16 24.27
N GLN A 298 -3.48 4.85 23.23
CA GLN A 298 -3.62 3.68 22.38
C GLN A 298 -5.01 3.56 21.71
N GLN A 299 -5.69 4.69 21.50
CA GLN A 299 -6.93 4.80 20.76
C GLN A 299 -6.59 5.09 19.30
N LEU A 300 -6.21 4.04 18.56
CA LEU A 300 -5.53 4.17 17.28
C LEU A 300 -6.48 4.04 16.06
N GLY A 301 -7.80 4.14 16.29
CA GLY A 301 -8.82 4.05 15.27
C GLY A 301 -9.42 2.66 15.13
N VAL A 302 -9.89 2.30 13.92
CA VAL A 302 -10.60 1.04 13.63
C VAL A 302 -9.84 -0.19 14.16
N ARG A 303 -8.51 -0.23 14.02
CA ARG A 303 -7.68 -1.36 14.44
C ARG A 303 -7.79 -1.70 15.92
N THR A 304 -8.02 -0.70 16.77
CA THR A 304 -8.11 -0.86 18.23
C THR A 304 -9.54 -0.75 18.76
N GLY A 305 -10.54 -0.70 17.85
CA GLY A 305 -11.94 -0.51 18.20
C GLY A 305 -12.28 0.90 18.71
N LYS A 306 -11.31 1.78 18.81
CA LYS A 306 -11.48 3.12 19.38
C LYS A 306 -10.47 4.12 18.78
N GLY A 307 -10.99 5.28 18.38
CA GLY A 307 -10.26 6.43 17.89
C GLY A 307 -11.08 7.69 18.13
N PHE A 308 -11.35 8.47 17.10
CA PHE A 308 -12.37 9.53 17.15
C PHE A 308 -13.79 8.94 17.29
N TYR A 309 -13.97 7.74 16.77
CA TYR A 309 -15.19 6.95 16.91
C TYR A 309 -14.93 5.69 17.72
N LEU A 310 -16.04 5.04 18.12
CA LEU A 310 -16.07 3.69 18.68
C LEU A 310 -16.49 2.73 17.58
N TYR A 311 -15.89 1.53 17.55
CA TYR A 311 -16.10 0.52 16.51
C TYR A 311 -16.43 -0.83 17.11
N ASP A 312 -17.30 -1.59 16.42
CA ASP A 312 -17.52 -2.99 16.70
C ASP A 312 -16.37 -3.88 16.17
N GLU A 313 -16.46 -5.19 16.38
CA GLU A 313 -15.48 -6.17 15.94
C GLU A 313 -15.34 -6.24 14.40
N ASN A 314 -16.38 -5.80 13.68
CA ASN A 314 -16.40 -5.75 12.21
C ASN A 314 -15.87 -4.41 11.66
N GLY A 315 -15.52 -3.45 12.53
CA GLY A 315 -15.06 -2.12 12.14
C GLY A 315 -16.18 -1.15 11.77
N ASN A 316 -17.45 -1.45 12.12
CA ASN A 316 -18.55 -0.53 11.95
C ASN A 316 -18.59 0.50 13.08
N VAL A 317 -18.98 1.73 12.78
CA VAL A 317 -19.14 2.78 13.77
C VAL A 317 -20.35 2.48 14.66
N ILE A 318 -20.11 2.45 15.99
CA ILE A 318 -21.16 2.29 17.01
C ILE A 318 -21.43 3.57 17.81
N GLY A 319 -20.60 4.60 17.66
CA GLY A 319 -20.77 5.88 18.31
C GLY A 319 -19.57 6.80 18.21
N GLU A 320 -19.72 8.03 18.67
CA GLU A 320 -18.63 9.00 18.82
C GLU A 320 -17.84 8.74 20.12
N ASN A 321 -16.56 8.99 20.10
CA ASN A 321 -15.73 8.89 21.30
C ASN A 321 -15.87 10.14 22.16
N LYS A 322 -16.90 10.19 22.97
CA LYS A 322 -17.22 11.36 23.84
C LYS A 322 -16.13 11.69 24.88
N SER A 323 -15.12 10.83 25.08
CA SER A 323 -14.02 11.13 26.01
C SER A 323 -13.01 12.15 25.46
N LEU A 324 -13.20 12.60 24.23
CA LEU A 324 -12.35 13.58 23.55
C LEU A 324 -12.83 15.03 23.73
N PHE A 325 -14.08 15.22 24.11
CA PHE A 325 -14.78 16.54 24.15
C PHE A 325 -15.12 16.96 25.56
#